data_c2f23f8b0c6272bd30b9eb5041617f22
#
_entry.id   c2f23f8b0c6272bd30b9eb5041617f22
#
_cell.length_a   1.000
_cell.length_b   1.000
_cell.length_c   1.000
_cell.angle_alpha   90.00
_cell.angle_beta   90.00
_cell.angle_gamma   90.00
#
_symmetry.space_group_name_H-M   'P 1'
#
loop_
_entity.id
_entity.type
_entity.pdbx_description
1 polymer ?
#
loop_
_entity_poly.entity_id
_entity_poly.type
_entity_poly.pdbx_seq_one_letter_code
_entity_poly.pdbx_strand_id
1 'polypeptide(L)'
;MVVFSTVISYLLAPNIRFDLIQVLLLFVGGLLVTGSANTINQVLEKDTDSKMNRTAKRPIASGRMSVTEGWLFAAISGAIGIYIMYTFSIEAAWISLLSLVLYGFVYTPLKKVNSIAVLVGAIPGALPCLIGWVASFSDGNSNSWTGGWILFAIQFLWQFPHFWAIAWVAH
;
A
#
# COMPACT_ATOMS: atom_id res chain seq x y z
N MET A 1 -0.31 4.88 -8.39
CA MET A 1 1.04 4.29 -8.52
C MET A 1 1.14 2.94 -7.80
N VAL A 2 0.98 2.86 -6.48
CA VAL A 2 1.10 1.64 -5.66
C VAL A 2 0.35 0.42 -6.27
N VAL A 3 -0.93 0.58 -6.59
CA VAL A 3 -1.76 -0.50 -7.15
C VAL A 3 -1.28 -0.92 -8.56
N PHE A 4 -0.81 0.03 -9.36
CA PHE A 4 -0.21 -0.29 -10.66
C PHE A 4 1.05 -1.14 -10.53
N SER A 5 1.91 -0.84 -9.55
CA SER A 5 3.09 -1.66 -9.28
C SER A 5 2.71 -3.10 -8.94
N THR A 6 1.64 -3.30 -8.15
CA THR A 6 1.10 -4.62 -7.83
C THR A 6 0.68 -5.38 -9.09
N VAL A 7 -0.14 -4.74 -9.95
CA VAL A 7 -0.64 -5.37 -11.18
C VAL A 7 0.49 -5.67 -12.16
N ILE A 8 1.41 -4.73 -12.35
CA ILE A 8 2.56 -4.93 -13.24
C ILE A 8 3.43 -6.09 -12.74
N SER A 9 3.71 -6.14 -11.44
CA SER A 9 4.52 -7.22 -10.86
C SER A 9 3.85 -8.59 -11.01
N TYR A 10 2.52 -8.66 -10.90
CA TYR A 10 1.75 -9.87 -11.18
C TYR A 10 1.92 -10.30 -12.64
N LEU A 11 1.77 -9.37 -13.58
CA LEU A 11 1.88 -9.67 -15.02
C LEU A 11 3.31 -9.99 -15.48
N LEU A 12 4.33 -9.57 -14.72
CA LEU A 12 5.74 -9.89 -14.97
C LEU A 12 6.14 -11.27 -14.44
N ALA A 13 5.31 -11.91 -13.63
CA ALA A 13 5.61 -13.22 -13.09
C ALA A 13 5.61 -14.27 -14.20
N PRO A 14 6.54 -15.26 -14.17
CA PRO A 14 6.62 -16.28 -15.19
C PRO A 14 5.35 -17.15 -15.21
N ASN A 15 4.99 -17.61 -16.41
CA ASN A 15 3.85 -18.52 -16.66
C ASN A 15 2.46 -17.93 -16.35
N ILE A 16 2.32 -16.63 -16.15
CA ILE A 16 1.02 -15.97 -15.99
C ILE A 16 0.27 -16.01 -17.33
N ARG A 17 -0.97 -16.50 -17.28
CA ARG A 17 -1.95 -16.30 -18.35
C ARG A 17 -2.73 -15.00 -18.06
N PHE A 18 -2.80 -14.12 -19.05
CA PHE A 18 -3.57 -12.90 -18.92
C PHE A 18 -5.06 -13.23 -18.73
N ASP A 19 -5.61 -12.87 -17.60
CA ASP A 19 -7.03 -12.93 -17.29
C ASP A 19 -7.48 -11.55 -16.78
N LEU A 20 -8.36 -10.90 -17.54
CA LEU A 20 -8.85 -9.56 -17.22
C LEU A 20 -9.58 -9.52 -15.88
N ILE A 21 -10.31 -10.59 -15.52
CA ILE A 21 -11.06 -10.64 -14.26
C ILE A 21 -10.09 -10.69 -13.09
N GLN A 22 -9.05 -11.51 -13.16
CA GLN A 22 -8.02 -11.57 -12.12
C GLN A 22 -7.26 -10.25 -11.99
N VAL A 23 -6.90 -9.62 -13.10
CA VAL A 23 -6.25 -8.30 -13.09
C VAL A 23 -7.15 -7.25 -12.44
N LEU A 24 -8.44 -7.22 -12.76
CA LEU A 24 -9.39 -6.29 -12.14
C LEU A 24 -9.60 -6.58 -10.66
N LEU A 25 -9.70 -7.85 -10.25
CA LEU A 25 -9.79 -8.23 -8.84
C LEU A 25 -8.55 -7.80 -8.05
N LEU A 26 -7.36 -8.06 -8.60
CA LEU A 26 -6.10 -7.64 -7.98
C LEU A 26 -6.03 -6.10 -7.85
N PHE A 27 -6.46 -5.39 -8.89
CA PHE A 27 -6.52 -3.93 -8.89
C PHE A 27 -7.49 -3.40 -7.82
N VAL A 28 -8.71 -3.94 -7.76
CA VAL A 28 -9.73 -3.54 -6.77
C VAL A 28 -9.29 -3.88 -5.35
N GLY A 29 -8.75 -5.08 -5.12
CA GLY A 29 -8.22 -5.49 -3.83
C GLY A 29 -7.09 -4.56 -3.38
N GLY A 30 -6.16 -4.22 -4.27
CA GLY A 30 -5.09 -3.26 -4.02
C GLY A 30 -5.60 -1.85 -3.69
N LEU A 31 -6.64 -1.38 -4.40
CA LEU A 31 -7.30 -0.10 -4.10
C LEU A 31 -7.94 -0.10 -2.70
N LEU A 32 -8.61 -1.18 -2.32
CA LEU A 32 -9.26 -1.29 -1.02
C LEU A 32 -8.25 -1.31 0.13
N VAL A 33 -7.17 -2.09 0.02
CA VAL A 33 -6.09 -2.12 1.02
C VAL A 33 -5.42 -0.75 1.13
N THR A 34 -5.10 -0.12 0.00
CA THR A 34 -4.47 1.21 -0.04
C THR A 34 -5.42 2.28 0.50
N GLY A 35 -6.70 2.21 0.16
CA GLY A 35 -7.74 3.10 0.67
C GLY A 35 -7.90 3.00 2.18
N SER A 36 -7.91 1.78 2.71
CA SER A 36 -7.91 1.51 4.15
C SER A 36 -6.69 2.14 4.84
N ALA A 37 -5.48 1.87 4.35
CA ALA A 37 -4.24 2.41 4.90
C ALA A 37 -4.21 3.94 4.88
N ASN A 38 -4.66 4.58 3.79
CA ASN A 38 -4.76 6.03 3.68
C ASN A 38 -5.81 6.61 4.63
N THR A 39 -6.92 5.90 4.85
CA THR A 39 -7.97 6.36 5.78
C THR A 39 -7.48 6.28 7.22
N ILE A 40 -6.79 5.20 7.62
CA ILE A 40 -6.13 5.11 8.94
C ILE A 40 -5.17 6.29 9.13
N ASN A 41 -4.35 6.59 8.12
CA ASN A 41 -3.45 7.74 8.16
C ASN A 41 -4.21 9.06 8.40
N GLN A 42 -5.32 9.30 7.67
CA GLN A 42 -6.13 10.51 7.86
C GLN A 42 -6.76 10.61 9.25
N VAL A 43 -7.21 9.46 9.81
CA VAL A 43 -7.75 9.43 11.19
C VAL A 43 -6.68 9.82 12.20
N LEU A 44 -5.49 9.21 12.11
CA LEU A 44 -4.39 9.46 13.05
C LEU A 44 -3.76 10.85 12.91
N GLU A 45 -3.92 11.48 11.75
CA GLU A 45 -3.35 12.79 11.43
C GLU A 45 -4.36 13.92 11.34
N LYS A 46 -5.63 13.71 11.73
CA LYS A 46 -6.71 14.69 11.63
C LYS A 46 -6.29 16.09 12.05
N ASP A 47 -5.71 16.24 13.25
CA ASP A 47 -5.35 17.54 13.82
C ASP A 47 -4.15 18.18 13.13
N THR A 48 -3.23 17.40 12.62
CA THR A 48 -2.08 17.88 11.83
C THR A 48 -2.53 18.27 10.43
N ASP A 49 -3.33 17.43 9.78
CA ASP A 49 -3.85 17.64 8.44
C ASP A 49 -4.72 18.91 8.36
N SER A 50 -5.51 19.21 9.39
CA SER A 50 -6.37 20.40 9.43
C SER A 50 -5.58 21.73 9.45
N LYS A 51 -4.32 21.70 9.87
CA LYS A 51 -3.43 22.86 9.95
C LYS A 51 -2.61 23.09 8.69
N MET A 52 -2.57 22.12 7.77
CA MET A 52 -1.75 22.14 6.55
C MET A 52 -2.60 22.46 5.32
N ASN A 53 -2.28 23.51 4.59
CA ASN A 53 -3.04 23.94 3.39
C ASN A 53 -3.28 22.80 2.38
N ARG A 54 -2.31 21.90 2.20
CA ARG A 54 -2.38 20.78 1.27
C ARG A 54 -3.35 19.69 1.70
N THR A 55 -3.51 19.46 3.02
CA THR A 55 -4.24 18.32 3.58
C THR A 55 -5.52 18.71 4.32
N ALA A 56 -5.74 20.01 4.62
CA ALA A 56 -6.93 20.52 5.30
C ALA A 56 -8.25 20.15 4.60
N LYS A 57 -8.21 19.94 3.27
CA LYS A 57 -9.38 19.55 2.48
C LYS A 57 -9.67 18.04 2.48
N ARG A 58 -8.86 17.21 3.17
CA ARG A 58 -9.12 15.76 3.30
C ARG A 58 -10.44 15.53 4.03
N PRO A 59 -11.20 14.46 3.72
CA PRO A 59 -12.53 14.21 4.28
C PRO A 59 -12.59 14.29 5.81
N ILE A 60 -11.64 13.68 6.50
CA ILE A 60 -11.63 13.63 7.97
C ILE A 60 -11.13 14.95 8.57
N ALA A 61 -10.10 15.55 7.99
CA ALA A 61 -9.56 16.84 8.46
C ALA A 61 -10.56 18.00 8.28
N SER A 62 -11.34 17.98 7.20
CA SER A 62 -12.36 18.98 6.89
C SER A 62 -13.71 18.75 7.61
N GLY A 63 -13.85 17.66 8.36
CA GLY A 63 -15.10 17.31 9.03
C GLY A 63 -16.20 16.73 8.13
N ARG A 64 -15.94 16.48 6.84
CA ARG A 64 -16.90 15.84 5.93
C ARG A 64 -17.13 14.36 6.25
N MET A 65 -16.19 13.74 6.95
CA MET A 65 -16.25 12.37 7.45
C MET A 65 -15.81 12.38 8.91
N SER A 66 -16.60 11.77 9.77
CA SER A 66 -16.26 11.64 11.18
C SER A 66 -15.12 10.63 11.38
N VAL A 67 -14.46 10.68 12.52
CA VAL A 67 -13.40 9.73 12.90
C VAL A 67 -13.94 8.30 12.95
N THR A 68 -15.17 8.13 13.49
CA THR A 68 -15.82 6.82 13.60
C THR A 68 -16.13 6.23 12.21
N GLU A 69 -16.68 7.04 11.30
CA GLU A 69 -16.90 6.62 9.90
C GLU A 69 -15.58 6.26 9.22
N GLY A 70 -14.51 7.01 9.49
CA GLY A 70 -13.17 6.73 8.99
C GLY A 70 -12.66 5.36 9.44
N TRP A 71 -12.77 5.05 10.74
CA TRP A 71 -12.39 3.74 11.26
C TRP A 71 -13.23 2.60 10.67
N LEU A 72 -14.55 2.80 10.56
CA LEU A 72 -15.45 1.80 9.99
C LEU A 72 -15.12 1.54 8.50
N PHE A 73 -14.92 2.61 7.73
CA PHE A 73 -14.53 2.49 6.32
C PHE A 73 -13.18 1.76 6.19
N ALA A 74 -12.19 2.12 7.00
CA ALA A 74 -10.88 1.48 6.98
C ALA A 74 -10.97 -0.01 7.33
N ALA A 75 -11.75 -0.38 8.35
CA ALA A 75 -11.92 -1.76 8.75
C ALA A 75 -12.61 -2.60 7.64
N ILE A 76 -13.72 -2.09 7.09
CA ILE A 76 -14.47 -2.81 6.05
C ILE A 76 -13.64 -2.93 4.76
N SER A 77 -13.09 -1.80 4.26
CA SER A 77 -12.31 -1.82 3.03
C SER A 77 -11.03 -2.65 3.17
N GLY A 78 -10.36 -2.58 4.33
CA GLY A 78 -9.19 -3.41 4.63
C GLY A 78 -9.52 -4.89 4.65
N ALA A 79 -10.59 -5.29 5.34
CA ALA A 79 -11.03 -6.69 5.42
C ALA A 79 -11.39 -7.24 4.03
N ILE A 80 -12.19 -6.52 3.25
CA ILE A 80 -12.56 -6.93 1.88
C ILE A 80 -11.32 -6.99 0.98
N GLY A 81 -10.44 -5.98 1.04
CA GLY A 81 -9.22 -5.96 0.23
C GLY A 81 -8.29 -7.12 0.56
N ILE A 82 -8.05 -7.43 1.84
CA ILE A 82 -7.24 -8.57 2.27
C ILE A 82 -7.90 -9.90 1.87
N TYR A 83 -9.23 -10.01 1.97
CA TYR A 83 -9.96 -11.19 1.52
C TYR A 83 -9.78 -11.42 0.00
N ILE A 84 -9.86 -10.36 -0.81
CA ILE A 84 -9.57 -10.46 -2.24
C ILE A 84 -8.11 -10.93 -2.47
N MET A 85 -7.13 -10.39 -1.74
CA MET A 85 -5.75 -10.84 -1.84
C MET A 85 -5.58 -12.32 -1.44
N TYR A 86 -6.35 -12.78 -0.46
CA TYR A 86 -6.38 -14.18 -0.05
C TYR A 86 -6.87 -15.11 -1.16
N THR A 87 -7.79 -14.66 -2.03
CA THR A 87 -8.25 -15.48 -3.17
C THR A 87 -7.15 -15.72 -4.21
N PHE A 88 -6.08 -14.91 -4.20
CA PHE A 88 -4.90 -15.12 -5.05
C PHE A 88 -3.89 -16.05 -4.38
N SER A 89 -3.42 -15.69 -3.20
CA SER A 89 -2.52 -16.51 -2.40
C SER A 89 -2.55 -16.07 -0.93
N ILE A 90 -2.24 -16.99 -0.02
CA ILE A 90 -2.14 -16.69 1.41
C ILE A 90 -1.00 -15.70 1.68
N GLU A 91 0.08 -15.78 0.90
CA GLU A 91 1.23 -14.87 0.97
C GLU A 91 0.84 -13.45 0.59
N ALA A 92 0.04 -13.27 -0.48
CA ALA A 92 -0.46 -11.97 -0.90
C ALA A 92 -1.32 -11.33 0.20
N ALA A 93 -2.17 -12.10 0.86
CA ALA A 93 -2.98 -11.62 1.98
C ALA A 93 -2.12 -11.18 3.18
N TRP A 94 -1.16 -12.01 3.60
CA TRP A 94 -0.29 -11.70 4.73
C TRP A 94 0.60 -10.49 4.47
N ILE A 95 1.18 -10.36 3.27
CA ILE A 95 2.02 -9.22 2.93
C ILE A 95 1.17 -7.94 2.81
N SER A 96 -0.07 -8.04 2.32
CA SER A 96 -1.01 -6.91 2.27
C SER A 96 -1.39 -6.44 3.68
N LEU A 97 -1.69 -7.37 4.59
CA LEU A 97 -1.94 -7.05 5.99
C LEU A 97 -0.71 -6.40 6.65
N LEU A 98 0.47 -6.96 6.43
CA LEU A 98 1.73 -6.39 6.94
C LEU A 98 1.95 -4.97 6.40
N SER A 99 1.73 -4.74 5.11
CA SER A 99 1.84 -3.41 4.49
C SER A 99 0.88 -2.40 5.12
N LEU A 100 -0.38 -2.80 5.34
CA LEU A 100 -1.39 -1.96 5.97
C LEU A 100 -1.00 -1.59 7.40
N VAL A 101 -0.54 -2.56 8.21
CA VAL A 101 -0.11 -2.33 9.60
C VAL A 101 1.13 -1.43 9.64
N LEU A 102 2.14 -1.72 8.82
CA LEU A 102 3.37 -0.91 8.78
C LEU A 102 3.08 0.53 8.37
N TYR A 103 2.25 0.74 7.35
CA TYR A 103 1.93 2.08 6.89
C TYR A 103 1.02 2.83 7.88
N GLY A 104 -0.07 2.20 8.33
CA GLY A 104 -1.06 2.86 9.17
C GLY A 104 -0.56 3.11 10.59
N PHE A 105 0.06 2.10 11.22
CA PHE A 105 0.33 2.13 12.66
C PHE A 105 1.80 2.31 13.02
N VAL A 106 2.74 2.07 12.11
CA VAL A 106 4.17 2.26 12.37
C VAL A 106 4.68 3.53 11.71
N TYR A 107 4.56 3.64 10.38
CA TYR A 107 5.06 4.80 9.65
C TYR A 107 4.34 6.10 10.04
N THR A 108 3.00 6.07 10.11
CA THR A 108 2.21 7.29 10.37
C THR A 108 2.56 7.98 11.69
N PRO A 109 2.67 7.31 12.84
CA PRO A 109 3.13 7.96 14.07
C PRO A 109 4.63 8.29 14.04
N LEU A 110 5.47 7.42 13.45
CA LEU A 110 6.93 7.57 13.45
C LEU A 110 7.39 8.82 12.70
N LYS A 111 6.73 9.19 11.60
CA LYS A 111 7.10 10.38 10.82
C LYS A 111 6.96 11.72 11.57
N LYS A 112 6.24 11.72 12.70
CA LYS A 112 6.10 12.90 13.57
C LYS A 112 7.27 13.06 14.52
N VAL A 113 8.05 11.99 14.73
CA VAL A 113 9.06 11.93 15.81
C VAL A 113 10.48 11.84 15.26
N ASN A 114 10.69 11.13 14.13
CA ASN A 114 12.03 10.82 13.65
C ASN A 114 12.09 10.73 12.11
N SER A 115 13.19 11.25 11.54
CA SER A 115 13.48 11.16 10.10
C SER A 115 13.70 9.71 9.60
N ILE A 116 14.00 8.76 10.49
CA ILE A 116 14.07 7.32 10.17
C ILE A 116 12.76 6.78 9.58
N ALA A 117 11.66 7.52 9.78
CA ALA A 117 10.37 7.22 9.17
C ALA A 117 10.44 7.11 7.64
N VAL A 118 11.36 7.81 6.97
CA VAL A 118 11.55 7.70 5.51
C VAL A 118 11.99 6.29 5.15
N LEU A 119 12.94 5.73 5.90
CA LEU A 119 13.40 4.35 5.71
C LEU A 119 12.29 3.34 6.00
N VAL A 120 11.59 3.52 7.13
CA VAL A 120 10.49 2.63 7.53
C VAL A 120 9.33 2.72 6.54
N GLY A 121 9.01 3.92 6.04
CA GLY A 121 7.96 4.14 5.03
C GLY A 121 8.30 3.58 3.65
N ALA A 122 9.58 3.41 3.33
CA ALA A 122 10.03 2.81 2.09
C ALA A 122 9.67 1.30 2.01
N ILE A 123 9.56 0.62 3.17
CA ILE A 123 9.16 -0.81 3.21
C ILE A 123 7.73 -0.98 2.69
N PRO A 124 6.67 -0.43 3.32
CA PRO A 124 5.31 -0.59 2.80
C PRO A 124 5.13 0.02 1.41
N GLY A 125 5.94 1.00 1.02
CA GLY A 125 5.95 1.56 -0.33
C GLY A 125 6.51 0.61 -1.40
N ALA A 126 7.34 -0.36 -1.04
CA ALA A 126 7.90 -1.38 -1.94
C ALA A 126 7.16 -2.72 -1.91
N LEU A 127 6.44 -3.04 -0.81
CA LEU A 127 5.67 -4.28 -0.67
C LEU A 127 4.64 -4.53 -1.79
N PRO A 128 4.02 -3.53 -2.43
CA PRO A 128 3.11 -3.76 -3.55
C PRO A 128 3.71 -4.57 -4.70
N CYS A 129 5.00 -4.40 -4.98
CA CYS A 129 5.69 -5.20 -6.00
C CYS A 129 5.76 -6.68 -5.58
N LEU A 130 6.06 -6.94 -4.31
CA LEU A 130 6.11 -8.30 -3.78
C LEU A 130 4.72 -8.92 -3.71
N ILE A 131 3.69 -8.16 -3.30
CA ILE A 131 2.29 -8.61 -3.28
C ILE A 131 1.85 -9.08 -4.67
N GLY A 132 2.09 -8.27 -5.70
CA GLY A 132 1.75 -8.63 -7.07
C GLY A 132 2.46 -9.89 -7.55
N TRP A 133 3.74 -10.05 -7.22
CA TRP A 133 4.50 -11.23 -7.58
C TRP A 133 3.96 -12.49 -6.90
N VAL A 134 3.71 -12.47 -5.58
CA VAL A 134 3.22 -13.65 -4.87
C VAL A 134 1.74 -13.95 -5.13
N ALA A 135 0.97 -12.98 -5.62
CA ALA A 135 -0.38 -13.21 -6.12
C ALA A 135 -0.40 -14.18 -7.33
N SER A 136 0.72 -14.31 -8.05
CA SER A 136 0.87 -15.26 -9.15
C SER A 136 1.04 -16.72 -8.71
N PHE A 137 1.16 -16.98 -7.40
CA PHE A 137 1.35 -18.36 -6.88
C PHE A 137 0.03 -19.14 -6.77
N SER A 138 -1.10 -18.52 -7.11
CA SER A 138 -2.45 -19.08 -6.95
C SER A 138 -2.71 -20.41 -7.68
N ASP A 139 -1.98 -20.71 -8.74
CA ASP A 139 -2.25 -21.87 -9.61
C ASP A 139 -1.33 -23.07 -9.35
N GLY A 140 -0.80 -23.22 -8.14
CA GLY A 140 0.14 -24.30 -7.82
C GLY A 140 1.52 -24.15 -8.49
N ASN A 141 1.74 -23.06 -9.20
CA ASN A 141 3.02 -22.64 -9.71
C ASN A 141 3.82 -22.08 -8.52
N SER A 142 4.68 -22.89 -7.93
CA SER A 142 5.68 -22.42 -6.98
C SER A 142 6.74 -21.56 -7.68
N ASN A 143 6.34 -20.37 -8.12
CA ASN A 143 7.27 -19.41 -8.68
C ASN A 143 8.31 -19.04 -7.60
N SER A 144 9.58 -18.97 -7.99
CA SER A 144 10.61 -18.50 -7.09
C SER A 144 10.30 -17.08 -6.60
N TRP A 145 10.50 -16.82 -5.32
CA TRP A 145 10.40 -15.50 -4.71
C TRP A 145 11.42 -14.48 -5.25
N THR A 146 12.45 -14.96 -5.95
CA THR A 146 13.59 -14.15 -6.40
C THR A 146 13.17 -12.92 -7.21
N GLY A 147 12.29 -13.07 -8.18
CA GLY A 147 11.82 -11.95 -8.99
C GLY A 147 11.04 -10.93 -8.17
N GLY A 148 10.20 -11.38 -7.24
CA GLY A 148 9.48 -10.50 -6.32
C GLY A 148 10.42 -9.68 -5.44
N TRP A 149 11.46 -10.30 -4.90
CA TRP A 149 12.47 -9.60 -4.09
C TRP A 149 13.32 -8.62 -4.93
N ILE A 150 13.62 -8.94 -6.19
CA ILE A 150 14.30 -8.01 -7.09
C ILE A 150 13.44 -6.77 -7.33
N LEU A 151 12.15 -6.94 -7.65
CA LEU A 151 11.23 -5.83 -7.87
C LEU A 151 11.02 -5.00 -6.59
N PHE A 152 10.91 -5.66 -5.45
CA PHE A 152 10.88 -4.99 -4.15
C PHE A 152 12.12 -4.15 -3.91
N ALA A 153 13.31 -4.70 -4.14
CA ALA A 153 14.58 -3.98 -3.93
C ALA A 153 14.71 -2.76 -4.86
N ILE A 154 14.34 -2.89 -6.14
CA ILE A 154 14.32 -1.78 -7.09
C ILE A 154 13.39 -0.68 -6.60
N GLN A 155 12.15 -1.04 -6.22
CA GLN A 155 11.16 -0.08 -5.74
C GLN A 155 11.59 0.56 -4.42
N PHE A 156 12.17 -0.21 -3.51
CA PHE A 156 12.67 0.27 -2.23
C PHE A 156 13.80 1.31 -2.42
N LEU A 157 14.81 0.98 -3.22
CA LEU A 157 15.94 1.86 -3.47
C LEU A 157 15.53 3.12 -4.25
N TRP A 158 14.61 2.98 -5.21
CA TRP A 158 14.13 4.11 -6.01
C TRP A 158 13.42 5.20 -5.19
N GLN A 159 12.80 4.84 -4.07
CA GLN A 159 12.09 5.80 -3.23
C GLN A 159 13.00 6.86 -2.61
N PHE A 160 14.25 6.54 -2.29
CA PHE A 160 15.17 7.50 -1.66
C PHE A 160 15.49 8.69 -2.57
N PRO A 161 15.99 8.51 -3.81
CA PRO A 161 16.20 9.64 -4.72
C PRO A 161 14.91 10.38 -5.04
N HIS A 162 13.77 9.68 -5.12
CA HIS A 162 12.47 10.30 -5.33
C HIS A 162 12.08 11.25 -4.18
N PHE A 163 12.19 10.80 -2.93
CA PHE A 163 11.88 11.65 -1.77
C PHE A 163 12.86 12.84 -1.66
N TRP A 164 14.14 12.64 -1.96
CA TRP A 164 15.11 13.72 -1.97
C TRP A 164 14.82 14.75 -3.06
N ALA A 165 14.45 14.30 -4.25
CA ALA A 165 14.04 15.20 -5.32
C ALA A 165 12.81 16.04 -4.96
N ILE A 166 11.79 15.43 -4.32
CA ILE A 166 10.62 16.16 -3.83
C ILE A 166 11.01 17.17 -2.76
N ALA A 167 11.84 16.79 -1.80
CA ALA A 167 12.31 17.70 -0.77
C ALA A 167 13.09 18.88 -1.35
N TRP A 168 13.92 18.64 -2.36
CA TRP A 168 14.69 19.67 -3.05
C TRP A 168 13.80 20.71 -3.77
N VAL A 169 12.74 20.26 -4.42
CA VAL A 169 11.81 21.15 -5.16
C VAL A 169 10.87 21.89 -4.19
N ALA A 170 10.63 21.36 -2.99
CA ALA A 170 9.72 21.95 -2.00
C ALA A 170 10.38 23.04 -1.14
N HIS A 171 11.69 23.25 -1.25
CA HIS A 171 12.46 24.32 -0.63
C HIS A 171 12.83 25.40 -1.64
#